data_66de74a92013fe418e355dfd6270f8aa
#
_entry.id   66de74a92013fe418e355dfd6270f8aa
#
_cell.length_a   1.000
_cell.length_b   1.000
_cell.length_c   1.000
_cell.angle_alpha   90.00
_cell.angle_beta   90.00
_cell.angle_gamma   90.00
#
_symmetry.space_group_name_H-M   'P 1'
#
loop_
_entity.id
_entity.type
_entity.pdbx_description
1 polymer ?
#
loop_
_entity_poly.entity_id
_entity_poly.type
_entity_poly.pdbx_seq_one_letter_code
_entity_poly.pdbx_strand_id
1 'polypeptide(L)'
;MTDDFMPLENGGFLITQMGSANGMAPGRVAEFDGNMHFVANHFGPWSLFQEWPSEPPLDGFNPHGISARPDLNLMMTSDFILPSSTLMGSMGPVLRGSVRIWDYRERKITKTIDLFSPDGNPAQGTMDVKMLPKDRHGYGYTSGMFDGHIYLIDPARNTGEVAFDLSTVKPHVDSSTPGGMGQIMATPQSGDRLIIGTFMAGQVVMLDATDRHKLKQVSVVSFGENSGPHNIVLSSDDNRLVVTDYFLNEDAAGIIHFEGDHKVHVLKVTHDTLTEDKRFKLDFNTAFKTGPARPHGIAMK
;
A
#
# COMPACT_ATOMS: atom_id res chain seq x y z
N MET A 1 -0.96 -6.55 -14.19
CA MET A 1 -1.80 -5.73 -13.28
C MET A 1 -0.92 -4.62 -12.76
N THR A 2 -1.23 -3.38 -13.13
CA THR A 2 -0.56 -2.16 -12.64
C THR A 2 -1.21 -1.74 -11.34
N ASP A 3 -0.43 -1.15 -10.43
CA ASP A 3 -0.96 -0.78 -9.12
C ASP A 3 -0.54 0.62 -8.68
N ASP A 4 0.63 0.82 -8.10
CA ASP A 4 1.03 2.09 -7.54
C ASP A 4 1.90 2.91 -8.49
N PHE A 5 1.85 4.24 -8.35
CA PHE A 5 2.53 5.22 -9.18
C PHE A 5 3.41 6.12 -8.33
N MET A 6 4.66 6.24 -8.70
CA MET A 6 5.59 7.15 -8.05
C MET A 6 6.15 8.17 -9.05
N PRO A 7 5.89 9.48 -8.86
CA PRO A 7 6.47 10.52 -9.70
C PRO A 7 7.98 10.62 -9.51
N LEU A 8 8.68 10.97 -10.58
CA LEU A 8 10.11 11.25 -10.61
C LEU A 8 10.39 12.74 -10.71
N GLU A 9 11.53 13.19 -10.21
CA GLU A 9 11.94 14.61 -10.26
C GLU A 9 12.07 15.16 -11.68
N ASN A 10 12.34 14.30 -12.65
CA ASN A 10 12.44 14.67 -14.07
C ASN A 10 11.08 14.77 -14.79
N GLY A 11 9.98 14.65 -14.06
CA GLY A 11 8.61 14.67 -14.59
C GLY A 11 8.11 13.34 -15.13
N GLY A 12 8.94 12.30 -15.13
CA GLY A 12 8.53 10.92 -15.41
C GLY A 12 7.91 10.25 -14.18
N PHE A 13 7.67 8.95 -14.28
CA PHE A 13 7.11 8.17 -13.17
C PHE A 13 7.47 6.69 -13.27
N LEU A 14 7.43 6.04 -12.12
CA LEU A 14 7.52 4.59 -11.99
C LEU A 14 6.13 4.01 -11.71
N ILE A 15 5.86 2.81 -12.24
CA ILE A 15 4.63 2.06 -12.01
C ILE A 15 5.01 0.66 -11.57
N THR A 16 4.42 0.20 -10.47
CA THR A 16 4.51 -1.20 -10.07
C THR A 16 3.56 -2.06 -10.89
N GLN A 17 4.01 -3.26 -11.22
CA GLN A 17 3.20 -4.28 -11.89
C GLN A 17 3.40 -5.60 -11.14
N MET A 18 2.37 -6.04 -10.43
CA MET A 18 2.44 -7.22 -9.55
C MET A 18 2.72 -8.53 -10.29
N GLY A 19 2.46 -8.61 -11.57
CA GLY A 19 2.71 -9.83 -12.33
C GLY A 19 2.93 -9.57 -13.82
N SER A 20 3.36 -10.61 -14.52
CA SER A 20 3.42 -10.66 -15.97
C SER A 20 2.02 -10.62 -16.61
N ALA A 21 1.94 -10.70 -17.93
CA ALA A 21 0.66 -10.64 -18.66
C ALA A 21 -0.34 -11.73 -18.26
N ASN A 22 0.13 -12.86 -17.77
CA ASN A 22 -0.69 -13.98 -17.27
C ASN A 22 -0.85 -13.97 -15.74
N GLY A 23 -0.44 -12.89 -15.05
CA GLY A 23 -0.52 -12.78 -13.60
C GLY A 23 0.51 -13.58 -12.81
N MET A 24 1.48 -14.21 -13.47
CA MET A 24 2.55 -14.96 -12.80
C MET A 24 3.68 -14.03 -12.33
N ALA A 25 4.44 -14.47 -11.33
CA ALA A 25 5.70 -13.85 -10.96
C ALA A 25 6.79 -14.10 -12.05
N PRO A 26 7.80 -13.23 -12.14
CA PRO A 26 7.95 -12.01 -11.40
C PRO A 26 7.08 -10.87 -11.93
N GLY A 27 6.72 -9.96 -11.03
CA GLY A 27 6.26 -8.63 -11.40
C GLY A 27 7.41 -7.75 -11.90
N ARG A 28 7.19 -6.44 -11.97
CA ARG A 28 8.20 -5.47 -12.40
C ARG A 28 7.86 -4.06 -11.94
N VAL A 29 8.84 -3.17 -12.07
CA VAL A 29 8.63 -1.73 -12.03
C VAL A 29 8.89 -1.17 -13.42
N ALA A 30 7.91 -0.55 -14.03
CA ALA A 30 8.03 0.09 -15.33
C ALA A 30 8.29 1.58 -15.17
N GLU A 31 9.20 2.14 -15.98
CA GLU A 31 9.56 3.56 -15.98
C GLU A 31 9.04 4.23 -17.26
N PHE A 32 8.42 5.40 -17.09
CA PHE A 32 7.92 6.25 -18.17
C PHE A 32 8.49 7.66 -18.03
N ASP A 33 8.69 8.32 -19.17
CA ASP A 33 9.06 9.74 -19.18
C ASP A 33 7.84 10.65 -18.96
N GLY A 34 8.08 11.97 -18.85
CA GLY A 34 7.02 12.96 -18.66
C GLY A 34 6.04 13.12 -19.82
N ASN A 35 6.30 12.48 -20.97
CA ASN A 35 5.43 12.44 -22.15
C ASN A 35 4.70 11.09 -22.26
N MET A 36 4.72 10.26 -21.25
CA MET A 36 4.13 8.91 -21.22
C MET A 36 4.81 7.90 -22.15
N HIS A 37 6.05 8.15 -22.59
CA HIS A 37 6.79 7.17 -23.36
C HIS A 37 7.44 6.17 -22.40
N PHE A 38 7.33 4.89 -22.73
CA PHE A 38 7.99 3.83 -22.01
C PHE A 38 9.51 3.96 -22.12
N VAL A 39 10.21 3.94 -20.98
CA VAL A 39 11.67 4.04 -20.88
C VAL A 39 12.28 2.68 -20.64
N ALA A 40 11.86 1.99 -19.58
CA ALA A 40 12.44 0.70 -19.18
C ALA A 40 11.53 -0.12 -18.28
N ASN A 41 11.81 -1.42 -18.17
CA ASN A 41 11.34 -2.27 -17.10
C ASN A 41 12.50 -2.56 -16.15
N HIS A 42 12.26 -2.35 -14.87
CA HIS A 42 13.20 -2.69 -13.81
C HIS A 42 12.72 -3.95 -13.11
N PHE A 43 13.52 -4.98 -13.23
CA PHE A 43 13.31 -6.27 -12.57
C PHE A 43 14.26 -6.37 -11.38
N GLY A 44 14.06 -7.36 -10.57
CA GLY A 44 15.06 -7.79 -9.64
C GLY A 44 16.38 -8.19 -10.35
N PRO A 45 17.28 -8.89 -9.66
CA PRO A 45 18.60 -9.22 -10.18
C PRO A 45 18.61 -10.05 -11.48
N TRP A 46 17.46 -10.37 -12.04
CA TRP A 46 17.28 -11.18 -13.24
C TRP A 46 16.93 -10.33 -14.45
N SER A 47 17.69 -10.48 -15.52
CA SER A 47 17.34 -9.92 -16.82
C SER A 47 16.35 -10.84 -17.53
N LEU A 48 15.53 -10.28 -18.45
CA LEU A 48 14.61 -11.03 -19.31
C LEU A 48 15.27 -12.14 -20.15
N PHE A 49 16.58 -12.12 -20.28
CA PHE A 49 17.36 -13.01 -21.13
C PHE A 49 18.16 -14.05 -20.33
N GLN A 50 17.98 -14.09 -19.01
CA GLN A 50 18.67 -15.06 -18.18
C GLN A 50 17.81 -16.31 -18.05
N GLU A 51 18.37 -17.46 -18.31
CA GLU A 51 17.70 -18.74 -18.06
C GLU A 51 17.25 -18.78 -16.58
N TRP A 52 16.03 -19.18 -16.36
CA TRP A 52 15.46 -19.30 -15.03
C TRP A 52 16.23 -20.35 -14.24
N PRO A 53 16.81 -20.04 -13.10
CA PRO A 53 17.30 -21.06 -12.20
C PRO A 53 16.12 -21.92 -11.70
N SER A 54 16.40 -23.13 -11.28
CA SER A 54 15.40 -24.08 -10.76
C SER A 54 14.61 -23.56 -9.55
N GLU A 55 15.18 -22.59 -8.85
CA GLU A 55 14.52 -21.82 -7.78
C GLU A 55 14.82 -20.33 -8.01
N PRO A 56 13.93 -19.58 -8.68
CA PRO A 56 14.17 -18.17 -8.93
C PRO A 56 14.11 -17.39 -7.61
N PRO A 57 15.14 -16.61 -7.26
CA PRO A 57 15.11 -15.72 -6.08
C PRO A 57 14.08 -14.61 -6.17
N LEU A 58 13.34 -14.53 -7.28
CA LEU A 58 12.21 -13.64 -7.48
C LEU A 58 10.88 -14.37 -7.45
N ASP A 59 10.85 -15.60 -7.02
CA ASP A 59 9.61 -16.26 -6.67
C ASP A 59 9.00 -15.52 -5.50
N GLY A 60 8.13 -14.58 -5.78
CA GLY A 60 7.57 -13.68 -4.80
C GLY A 60 7.75 -12.22 -5.10
N PHE A 61 8.43 -11.84 -6.19
CA PHE A 61 8.46 -10.45 -6.62
C PHE A 61 7.13 -10.08 -7.28
N ASN A 62 6.22 -9.56 -6.45
CA ASN A 62 4.90 -9.12 -6.85
C ASN A 62 4.67 -7.69 -6.32
N PRO A 63 5.40 -6.67 -6.86
CA PRO A 63 5.44 -5.34 -6.29
C PRO A 63 4.08 -4.64 -6.41
N HIS A 64 3.57 -4.16 -5.27
CA HIS A 64 2.35 -3.38 -5.16
C HIS A 64 2.67 -1.92 -4.83
N GLY A 65 2.99 -1.60 -3.57
CA GLY A 65 3.38 -0.25 -3.16
C GLY A 65 4.80 0.12 -3.58
N ILE A 66 5.04 1.42 -3.79
CA ILE A 66 6.36 1.98 -4.11
C ILE A 66 6.57 3.31 -3.40
N SER A 67 7.76 3.51 -2.83
CA SER A 67 8.14 4.75 -2.17
C SER A 67 9.64 4.98 -2.28
N ALA A 68 10.08 6.23 -2.40
CA ALA A 68 11.50 6.54 -2.52
C ALA A 68 11.96 7.74 -1.69
N ARG A 69 13.23 7.72 -1.37
CA ARG A 69 14.04 8.81 -0.81
C ARG A 69 15.25 9.02 -1.71
N PRO A 70 15.09 9.82 -2.80
CA PRO A 70 16.16 10.07 -3.76
C PRO A 70 17.41 10.68 -3.12
N ASP A 71 17.23 11.48 -2.08
CA ASP A 71 18.31 12.08 -1.28
C ASP A 71 19.18 11.05 -0.55
N LEU A 72 18.63 9.88 -0.22
CA LEU A 72 19.34 8.75 0.37
C LEU A 72 19.73 7.68 -0.65
N ASN A 73 19.43 7.88 -1.93
CA ASN A 73 19.54 6.87 -2.98
C ASN A 73 18.81 5.57 -2.65
N LEU A 74 17.66 5.67 -1.98
CA LEU A 74 16.85 4.53 -1.54
C LEU A 74 15.47 4.55 -2.18
N MET A 75 14.97 3.37 -2.52
CA MET A 75 13.59 3.11 -2.90
C MET A 75 13.15 1.78 -2.27
N MET A 76 11.89 1.66 -1.96
CA MET A 76 11.26 0.45 -1.44
C MET A 76 10.06 0.07 -2.30
N THR A 77 9.87 -1.24 -2.51
CA THR A 77 8.61 -1.82 -3.02
C THR A 77 8.15 -2.93 -2.09
N SER A 78 6.84 -3.01 -1.84
CA SER A 78 6.22 -4.09 -1.09
C SER A 78 5.72 -5.18 -2.03
N ASP A 79 5.90 -6.45 -1.65
CA ASP A 79 5.36 -7.60 -2.40
C ASP A 79 4.02 -8.02 -1.79
N PHE A 80 2.94 -8.01 -2.58
CA PHE A 80 1.59 -8.17 -2.03
C PHE A 80 1.00 -9.57 -2.25
N ILE A 81 0.73 -9.93 -3.49
CA ILE A 81 0.00 -11.14 -3.83
C ILE A 81 0.41 -11.63 -5.22
N LEU A 82 0.37 -12.92 -5.45
CA LEU A 82 0.49 -13.49 -6.78
C LEU A 82 -0.85 -13.32 -7.55
N PRO A 83 -0.95 -12.43 -8.54
CA PRO A 83 -2.24 -12.11 -9.18
C PRO A 83 -2.95 -13.31 -9.81
N SER A 84 -2.20 -14.26 -10.39
CA SER A 84 -2.80 -15.46 -10.97
C SER A 84 -3.50 -16.34 -9.94
N SER A 85 -3.12 -16.26 -8.66
CA SER A 85 -3.76 -17.06 -7.61
C SER A 85 -5.14 -16.53 -7.23
N THR A 86 -5.42 -15.25 -7.47
CA THR A 86 -6.75 -14.67 -7.26
C THR A 86 -7.67 -14.90 -8.46
N LEU A 87 -7.12 -14.83 -9.68
CA LEU A 87 -7.88 -14.95 -10.92
C LEU A 87 -8.27 -16.38 -11.26
N MET A 88 -7.57 -17.37 -10.70
CA MET A 88 -7.77 -18.81 -11.02
C MET A 88 -8.48 -19.61 -9.93
N GLY A 89 -8.97 -18.99 -8.90
CA GLY A 89 -10.05 -19.38 -7.99
C GLY A 89 -9.95 -20.68 -7.20
N SER A 90 -8.95 -21.55 -7.40
CA SER A 90 -9.05 -22.93 -6.86
C SER A 90 -8.18 -23.25 -5.64
N MET A 91 -7.25 -22.39 -5.28
CA MET A 91 -6.32 -22.69 -4.16
C MET A 91 -6.19 -21.57 -3.11
N GLY A 92 -6.98 -20.52 -3.22
CA GLY A 92 -6.85 -19.32 -2.40
C GLY A 92 -5.66 -18.44 -2.81
N PRO A 93 -5.61 -17.20 -2.28
CA PRO A 93 -4.57 -16.23 -2.65
C PRO A 93 -3.19 -16.66 -2.13
N VAL A 94 -2.19 -16.62 -2.99
CA VAL A 94 -0.78 -16.76 -2.60
C VAL A 94 -0.26 -15.40 -2.17
N LEU A 95 -0.21 -15.19 -0.86
CA LEU A 95 0.20 -13.94 -0.24
C LEU A 95 1.73 -13.82 -0.21
N ARG A 96 2.21 -12.58 -0.21
CA ARG A 96 3.64 -12.25 -0.07
C ARG A 96 3.86 -11.46 1.22
N GLY A 97 5.06 -11.53 1.76
CA GLY A 97 5.41 -10.91 3.05
C GLY A 97 6.82 -10.33 3.02
N SER A 98 7.19 -9.64 1.94
CA SER A 98 8.52 -9.06 1.80
C SER A 98 8.50 -7.62 1.28
N VAL A 99 9.59 -6.90 1.55
CA VAL A 99 9.89 -5.57 1.00
C VAL A 99 11.23 -5.65 0.29
N ARG A 100 11.28 -5.06 -0.92
CA ARG A 100 12.53 -4.94 -1.68
C ARG A 100 13.14 -3.58 -1.43
N ILE A 101 14.44 -3.57 -1.15
CA ILE A 101 15.26 -2.36 -1.05
C ILE A 101 16.00 -2.20 -2.37
N TRP A 102 15.90 -1.02 -2.95
CA TRP A 102 16.50 -0.69 -4.23
C TRP A 102 17.55 0.41 -4.07
N ASP A 103 18.61 0.32 -4.87
CA ASP A 103 19.37 1.49 -5.27
C ASP A 103 18.48 2.32 -6.20
N TYR A 104 18.11 3.52 -5.75
CA TYR A 104 17.19 4.37 -6.49
C TYR A 104 17.75 4.83 -7.83
N ARG A 105 19.05 5.17 -7.91
CA ARG A 105 19.67 5.69 -9.14
C ARG A 105 19.89 4.59 -10.15
N GLU A 106 20.37 3.44 -9.69
CA GLU A 106 20.63 2.27 -10.53
C GLU A 106 19.36 1.49 -10.91
N ARG A 107 18.21 1.80 -10.28
CA ARG A 107 16.95 1.05 -10.45
C ARG A 107 17.12 -0.45 -10.22
N LYS A 108 17.87 -0.80 -9.20
CA LYS A 108 18.29 -2.18 -8.93
C LYS A 108 17.92 -2.61 -7.52
N ILE A 109 17.28 -3.78 -7.38
CA ILE A 109 17.08 -4.41 -6.08
C ILE A 109 18.44 -4.80 -5.50
N THR A 110 18.71 -4.32 -4.30
CA THR A 110 19.94 -4.61 -3.56
C THR A 110 19.73 -5.60 -2.44
N LYS A 111 18.50 -5.65 -1.87
CA LYS A 111 18.16 -6.51 -0.73
C LYS A 111 16.68 -6.89 -0.79
N THR A 112 16.36 -8.01 -0.15
CA THR A 112 15.01 -8.43 0.21
C THR A 112 14.92 -8.53 1.72
N ILE A 113 13.85 -8.02 2.29
CA ILE A 113 13.54 -8.13 3.72
C ILE A 113 12.26 -8.93 3.84
N ASP A 114 12.38 -10.17 4.31
CA ASP A 114 11.23 -10.98 4.68
C ASP A 114 10.71 -10.55 6.04
N LEU A 115 9.40 -10.44 6.17
CA LEU A 115 8.72 -9.96 7.36
C LEU A 115 7.98 -11.11 8.05
N PHE A 116 7.96 -11.03 9.37
CA PHE A 116 7.33 -12.05 10.20
C PHE A 116 6.47 -11.37 11.29
N SER A 117 5.28 -11.92 11.48
CA SER A 117 4.41 -11.55 12.59
C SER A 117 4.98 -12.04 13.95
N PRO A 118 4.46 -11.57 15.08
CA PRO A 118 5.01 -11.91 16.41
C PRO A 118 5.00 -13.40 16.75
N ASP A 119 4.13 -14.17 16.10
CA ASP A 119 4.05 -15.64 16.26
C ASP A 119 5.03 -16.39 15.34
N GLY A 120 5.86 -15.68 14.57
CA GLY A 120 6.88 -16.23 13.68
C GLY A 120 6.36 -16.66 12.31
N ASN A 121 5.09 -16.43 11.99
CA ASN A 121 4.57 -16.68 10.65
C ASN A 121 5.01 -15.57 9.67
N PRO A 122 5.21 -15.89 8.38
CA PRO A 122 5.45 -14.86 7.36
C PRO A 122 4.32 -13.82 7.34
N ALA A 123 4.67 -12.55 7.15
CA ALA A 123 3.70 -11.48 6.95
C ALA A 123 2.79 -11.80 5.76
N GLN A 124 1.54 -11.38 5.84
CA GLN A 124 0.51 -11.78 4.89
C GLN A 124 0.01 -10.59 4.06
N GLY A 125 0.55 -10.47 2.85
CA GLY A 125 0.15 -9.47 1.88
C GLY A 125 0.67 -8.08 2.25
N THR A 126 1.98 -7.83 2.09
CA THR A 126 2.54 -6.49 2.28
C THR A 126 2.06 -5.57 1.16
N MET A 127 1.01 -4.79 1.47
CA MET A 127 0.28 -4.07 0.44
C MET A 127 0.94 -2.77 0.03
N ASP A 128 1.13 -1.84 0.94
CA ASP A 128 1.73 -0.54 0.66
C ASP A 128 3.07 -0.39 1.37
N VAL A 129 3.89 0.51 0.89
CA VAL A 129 5.12 0.93 1.56
C VAL A 129 5.27 2.43 1.49
N LYS A 130 5.57 3.06 2.64
CA LYS A 130 5.84 4.50 2.73
C LYS A 130 7.15 4.74 3.47
N MET A 131 8.11 5.34 2.77
CA MET A 131 9.34 5.84 3.38
C MET A 131 9.04 7.15 4.12
N LEU A 132 9.61 7.30 5.30
CA LEU A 132 9.37 8.48 6.13
C LEU A 132 10.09 9.70 5.54
N PRO A 133 9.37 10.80 5.27
CA PRO A 133 9.99 12.06 4.87
C PRO A 133 11.02 12.53 5.93
N LYS A 134 12.13 13.09 5.48
CA LYS A 134 13.18 13.66 6.37
C LYS A 134 13.85 12.70 7.35
N ASP A 135 13.45 11.42 7.38
CA ASP A 135 14.13 10.43 8.19
C ASP A 135 15.52 10.14 7.62
N ARG A 136 16.57 10.30 8.45
CA ARG A 136 17.96 10.15 7.99
C ARG A 136 18.42 8.70 7.88
N HIS A 137 17.70 7.79 8.52
CA HIS A 137 17.99 6.35 8.48
C HIS A 137 17.33 5.67 7.27
N GLY A 138 16.39 6.36 6.60
CA GLY A 138 15.64 5.82 5.48
C GLY A 138 14.57 4.82 5.92
N TYR A 139 14.08 4.90 7.14
CA TYR A 139 12.99 4.06 7.61
C TYR A 139 11.74 4.18 6.74
N GLY A 140 11.03 3.08 6.60
CA GLY A 140 9.71 3.03 5.98
C GLY A 140 8.78 2.12 6.76
N TYR A 141 7.49 2.21 6.47
CA TYR A 141 6.49 1.29 6.98
C TYR A 141 5.83 0.55 5.83
N THR A 142 5.42 -0.69 6.09
CA THR A 142 4.53 -1.44 5.21
C THR A 142 3.38 -2.05 6.02
N SER A 143 2.22 -2.22 5.38
CA SER A 143 1.06 -2.87 5.98
C SER A 143 1.00 -4.33 5.58
N GLY A 144 0.88 -5.24 6.53
CA GLY A 144 0.44 -6.60 6.30
C GLY A 144 -1.09 -6.63 6.24
N MET A 145 -1.65 -6.68 5.02
CA MET A 145 -3.08 -6.51 4.82
C MET A 145 -3.89 -7.58 5.56
N PHE A 146 -3.47 -8.84 5.47
CA PHE A 146 -4.24 -9.97 5.99
C PHE A 146 -3.83 -10.40 7.40
N ASP A 147 -2.70 -9.92 7.93
CA ASP A 147 -2.29 -10.17 9.32
C ASP A 147 -2.53 -8.98 10.26
N GLY A 148 -2.90 -7.82 9.69
CA GLY A 148 -3.28 -6.65 10.46
C GLY A 148 -2.14 -5.92 11.15
N HIS A 149 -0.90 -6.16 10.76
CA HIS A 149 0.25 -5.49 11.34
C HIS A 149 0.79 -4.36 10.45
N ILE A 150 1.38 -3.37 11.10
CA ILE A 150 2.25 -2.39 10.44
C ILE A 150 3.68 -2.71 10.83
N TYR A 151 4.52 -2.92 9.83
CA TYR A 151 5.93 -3.27 9.98
C TYR A 151 6.81 -2.06 9.72
N LEU A 152 7.77 -1.81 10.62
CA LEU A 152 8.88 -0.89 10.39
C LEU A 152 9.96 -1.60 9.57
N ILE A 153 10.46 -0.94 8.54
CA ILE A 153 11.55 -1.41 7.69
C ILE A 153 12.81 -0.60 7.98
N ASP A 154 13.87 -1.29 8.38
CA ASP A 154 15.22 -0.72 8.53
C ASP A 154 16.13 -1.20 7.38
N PRO A 155 16.35 -0.36 6.36
CA PRO A 155 17.15 -0.75 5.21
C PRO A 155 18.65 -0.91 5.53
N ALA A 156 19.15 -0.21 6.56
CA ALA A 156 20.53 -0.29 6.96
C ALA A 156 20.87 -1.62 7.64
N ARG A 157 19.97 -2.09 8.52
CA ARG A 157 20.09 -3.37 9.21
C ARG A 157 19.56 -4.56 8.42
N ASN A 158 18.82 -4.30 7.35
CA ASN A 158 18.12 -5.31 6.57
C ASN A 158 17.12 -6.10 7.42
N THR A 159 16.33 -5.41 8.23
CA THR A 159 15.35 -5.99 9.14
C THR A 159 14.00 -5.32 9.01
N GLY A 160 12.95 -6.09 9.36
CA GLY A 160 11.61 -5.57 9.56
C GLY A 160 11.06 -6.08 10.89
N GLU A 161 10.27 -5.26 11.57
CA GLU A 161 9.65 -5.60 12.85
C GLU A 161 8.25 -5.00 12.95
N VAL A 162 7.39 -5.60 13.76
CA VAL A 162 6.04 -5.08 14.00
C VAL A 162 6.13 -3.81 14.84
N ALA A 163 5.66 -2.69 14.27
CA ALA A 163 5.59 -1.39 14.95
C ALA A 163 4.19 -1.10 15.51
N PHE A 164 3.14 -1.72 14.95
CA PHE A 164 1.76 -1.54 15.41
C PHE A 164 0.87 -2.73 15.02
N ASP A 165 -0.09 -3.06 15.88
CA ASP A 165 -1.14 -4.04 15.66
C ASP A 165 -2.49 -3.31 15.49
N LEU A 166 -3.04 -3.35 14.29
CA LEU A 166 -4.30 -2.68 13.94
C LEU A 166 -5.52 -3.24 14.70
N SER A 167 -5.44 -4.46 15.22
CA SER A 167 -6.51 -5.02 16.06
C SER A 167 -6.69 -4.26 17.38
N THR A 168 -5.70 -3.48 17.78
CA THR A 168 -5.73 -2.66 19.00
C THR A 168 -6.39 -1.29 18.82
N VAL A 169 -6.78 -0.92 17.61
CA VAL A 169 -7.43 0.37 17.31
C VAL A 169 -8.73 0.52 18.08
N LYS A 170 -8.98 1.73 18.63
CA LYS A 170 -10.19 2.08 19.38
C LYS A 170 -10.88 3.29 18.75
N PRO A 171 -12.22 3.29 18.58
CA PRO A 171 -13.11 2.18 18.88
C PRO A 171 -12.88 0.98 17.95
N HIS A 172 -12.91 -0.22 18.52
CA HIS A 172 -12.84 -1.44 17.75
C HIS A 172 -14.15 -1.62 16.97
N VAL A 173 -14.03 -1.89 15.67
CA VAL A 173 -15.14 -2.31 14.83
C VAL A 173 -15.03 -3.82 14.65
N ASP A 174 -16.12 -4.53 14.92
CA ASP A 174 -16.17 -5.97 14.73
C ASP A 174 -16.06 -6.26 13.23
N SER A 175 -14.93 -6.80 12.82
CA SER A 175 -14.70 -7.22 11.44
C SER A 175 -14.36 -8.70 11.42
N SER A 176 -14.80 -9.39 10.38
CA SER A 176 -14.49 -10.81 10.18
C SER A 176 -13.01 -11.08 9.92
N THR A 177 -12.22 -10.02 9.67
CA THR A 177 -10.79 -10.09 9.36
C THR A 177 -9.97 -9.47 10.48
N PRO A 178 -9.01 -10.19 11.08
CA PRO A 178 -8.11 -9.62 12.08
C PRO A 178 -7.42 -8.37 11.57
N GLY A 179 -7.31 -7.35 12.43
CA GLY A 179 -6.62 -6.10 12.14
C GLY A 179 -7.29 -5.18 11.14
N GLY A 180 -8.48 -5.53 10.62
CA GLY A 180 -9.26 -4.66 9.74
C GLY A 180 -8.68 -4.45 8.34
N MET A 181 -7.71 -5.23 7.90
CA MET A 181 -7.05 -5.19 6.59
C MET A 181 -6.46 -3.80 6.26
N GLY A 182 -5.28 -3.50 6.80
CA GLY A 182 -4.56 -2.26 6.51
C GLY A 182 -4.26 -2.10 5.02
N GLN A 183 -4.63 -0.96 4.46
CA GLN A 183 -4.53 -0.65 3.04
C GLN A 183 -3.40 0.38 2.76
N ILE A 184 -3.70 1.35 1.93
CA ILE A 184 -2.77 2.40 1.54
C ILE A 184 -2.50 3.35 2.71
N MET A 185 -1.26 3.80 2.80
CA MET A 185 -0.76 4.68 3.85
C MET A 185 -0.41 6.05 3.30
N ALA A 186 -0.43 7.06 4.16
CA ALA A 186 0.07 8.39 3.90
C ALA A 186 0.88 8.89 5.10
N THR A 187 1.87 9.72 4.85
CA THR A 187 2.66 10.35 5.90
C THR A 187 2.83 11.83 5.59
N PRO A 188 2.58 12.73 6.57
CA PRO A 188 2.85 14.16 6.40
C PRO A 188 4.32 14.45 6.18
N GLN A 189 4.62 15.65 5.67
CA GLN A 189 5.98 16.12 5.43
C GLN A 189 6.85 16.17 6.71
N SER A 190 6.24 16.25 7.88
CA SER A 190 6.94 16.14 9.17
C SER A 190 7.53 14.76 9.40
N GLY A 191 6.91 13.72 8.85
CA GLY A 191 7.31 12.33 9.00
C GLY A 191 7.07 11.75 10.41
N ASP A 192 6.34 12.44 11.28
CA ASP A 192 6.05 12.03 12.66
C ASP A 192 4.64 11.45 12.83
N ARG A 193 3.91 11.31 11.75
CA ARG A 193 2.60 10.66 11.68
C ARG A 193 2.55 9.66 10.55
N LEU A 194 1.78 8.60 10.77
CA LEU A 194 1.38 7.65 9.75
C LEU A 194 -0.15 7.57 9.73
N ILE A 195 -0.75 7.66 8.55
CA ILE A 195 -2.20 7.55 8.37
C ILE A 195 -2.45 6.31 7.51
N ILE A 196 -3.42 5.49 7.87
CA ILE A 196 -3.74 4.25 7.15
C ILE A 196 -5.24 4.04 7.06
N GLY A 197 -5.71 3.59 5.89
CA GLY A 197 -7.04 3.04 5.72
C GLY A 197 -7.11 1.60 6.23
N THR A 198 -8.18 1.26 6.95
CA THR A 198 -8.46 -0.12 7.38
C THR A 198 -9.72 -0.60 6.69
N PHE A 199 -9.53 -1.47 5.69
CA PHE A 199 -10.53 -1.80 4.69
C PHE A 199 -11.82 -2.40 5.29
N MET A 200 -11.70 -3.51 6.01
CA MET A 200 -12.86 -4.20 6.59
C MET A 200 -13.50 -3.42 7.74
N ALA A 201 -12.69 -2.77 8.57
CA ALA A 201 -13.17 -1.96 9.69
C ALA A 201 -13.79 -0.62 9.25
N GLY A 202 -13.62 -0.23 7.98
CA GLY A 202 -14.17 1.02 7.48
C GLY A 202 -13.64 2.25 8.20
N GLN A 203 -12.37 2.25 8.58
CA GLN A 203 -11.76 3.32 9.36
C GLN A 203 -10.54 3.91 8.67
N VAL A 204 -10.24 5.16 8.99
CA VAL A 204 -8.94 5.78 8.74
C VAL A 204 -8.31 6.10 10.08
N VAL A 205 -7.13 5.57 10.30
CA VAL A 205 -6.40 5.64 11.58
C VAL A 205 -5.17 6.52 11.41
N MET A 206 -4.94 7.45 12.33
CA MET A 206 -3.71 8.22 12.44
C MET A 206 -2.90 7.71 13.63
N LEU A 207 -1.63 7.45 13.38
CA LEU A 207 -0.67 6.97 14.35
C LEU A 207 0.44 8.00 14.57
N ASP A 208 0.85 8.18 15.82
CA ASP A 208 2.07 8.88 16.19
C ASP A 208 3.27 7.98 15.86
N ALA A 209 4.13 8.47 15.00
CA ALA A 209 5.35 7.81 14.55
C ALA A 209 6.62 8.49 15.08
N THR A 210 6.57 9.27 16.16
CA THR A 210 7.75 9.87 16.79
C THR A 210 8.69 8.81 17.35
N ASP A 211 8.13 7.75 17.96
CA ASP A 211 8.85 6.50 18.22
C ASP A 211 8.61 5.54 17.07
N ARG A 212 9.63 5.37 16.20
CA ARG A 212 9.54 4.58 14.98
C ARG A 212 9.22 3.11 15.24
N HIS A 213 9.72 2.59 16.36
CA HIS A 213 9.59 1.18 16.73
C HIS A 213 8.26 0.86 17.42
N LYS A 214 7.54 1.87 17.90
CA LYS A 214 6.31 1.69 18.66
C LYS A 214 5.30 2.79 18.39
N LEU A 215 4.56 2.63 17.30
CA LEU A 215 3.50 3.55 16.92
C LEU A 215 2.38 3.60 17.96
N LYS A 216 1.69 4.74 18.05
CA LYS A 216 0.56 4.92 18.96
C LYS A 216 -0.61 5.55 18.22
N GLN A 217 -1.81 5.03 18.44
CA GLN A 217 -3.01 5.65 17.89
C GLN A 217 -3.21 7.06 18.48
N VAL A 218 -3.42 8.03 17.58
CA VAL A 218 -3.72 9.42 17.91
C VAL A 218 -5.17 9.77 17.57
N SER A 219 -5.63 9.36 16.40
CA SER A 219 -6.96 9.68 15.91
C SER A 219 -7.53 8.56 15.05
N VAL A 220 -8.85 8.50 14.96
CA VAL A 220 -9.56 7.58 14.09
C VAL A 220 -10.86 8.23 13.59
N VAL A 221 -11.18 8.00 12.33
CA VAL A 221 -12.49 8.32 11.73
C VAL A 221 -13.07 7.03 11.18
N SER A 222 -14.34 6.76 11.48
CA SER A 222 -15.08 5.60 10.96
C SER A 222 -16.14 6.05 9.97
N PHE A 223 -16.17 5.38 8.81
CA PHE A 223 -17.19 5.55 7.77
C PHE A 223 -18.28 4.47 7.85
N GLY A 224 -18.04 3.44 8.66
CA GLY A 224 -18.91 2.28 8.82
C GLY A 224 -18.34 1.02 8.15
N GLU A 225 -18.90 -0.11 8.55
CA GLU A 225 -18.54 -1.40 7.93
C GLU A 225 -18.87 -1.39 6.44
N ASN A 226 -18.06 -2.10 5.66
CA ASN A 226 -18.21 -2.21 4.20
C ASN A 226 -18.04 -0.88 3.43
N SER A 227 -17.52 0.18 4.06
CA SER A 227 -17.09 1.36 3.31
C SER A 227 -15.82 1.08 2.49
N GLY A 228 -14.88 0.37 3.06
CA GLY A 228 -13.67 -0.07 2.39
C GLY A 228 -12.74 1.08 2.02
N PRO A 229 -12.27 1.94 2.98
CA PRO A 229 -11.30 2.98 2.70
C PRO A 229 -10.02 2.37 2.15
N HIS A 230 -9.78 2.60 0.87
CA HIS A 230 -8.75 1.93 0.10
C HIS A 230 -7.59 2.86 -0.22
N ASN A 231 -7.81 3.85 -1.07
CA ASN A 231 -6.78 4.83 -1.37
C ASN A 231 -6.93 6.08 -0.52
N ILE A 232 -5.81 6.59 -0.02
CA ILE A 232 -5.75 7.82 0.74
C ILE A 232 -4.61 8.70 0.21
N VAL A 233 -4.87 9.99 0.09
CA VAL A 233 -3.88 10.96 -0.38
C VAL A 233 -3.95 12.24 0.45
N LEU A 234 -2.79 12.71 0.94
CA LEU A 234 -2.65 14.00 1.62
C LEU A 234 -2.49 15.13 0.60
N SER A 235 -3.08 16.28 0.89
CA SER A 235 -2.79 17.52 0.19
C SER A 235 -1.33 17.95 0.40
N SER A 236 -0.81 18.77 -0.52
CA SER A 236 0.59 19.25 -0.45
C SER A 236 0.92 20.07 0.81
N ASP A 237 -0.09 20.60 1.49
CA ASP A 237 0.02 21.34 2.75
C ASP A 237 -0.30 20.49 4.00
N ASP A 238 -0.46 19.17 3.82
CA ASP A 238 -0.75 18.18 4.86
C ASP A 238 -2.04 18.42 5.67
N ASN A 239 -2.91 19.35 5.27
CA ASN A 239 -4.07 19.72 6.09
C ASN A 239 -5.38 19.05 5.63
N ARG A 240 -5.35 18.31 4.53
CA ARG A 240 -6.49 17.52 4.02
C ARG A 240 -6.06 16.14 3.58
N LEU A 241 -6.91 15.18 3.85
CA LEU A 241 -6.81 13.81 3.36
C LEU A 241 -8.05 13.51 2.53
N VAL A 242 -7.86 13.02 1.32
CA VAL A 242 -8.94 12.46 0.51
C VAL A 242 -8.87 10.94 0.60
N VAL A 243 -10.02 10.33 0.78
CA VAL A 243 -10.19 8.88 0.96
C VAL A 243 -11.20 8.38 -0.06
N THR A 244 -10.88 7.30 -0.76
CA THR A 244 -11.85 6.59 -1.60
C THR A 244 -12.31 5.31 -0.94
N ASP A 245 -13.61 5.09 -0.92
CA ASP A 245 -14.20 3.84 -0.50
C ASP A 245 -14.34 2.92 -1.72
N TYR A 246 -13.55 1.84 -1.71
CA TYR A 246 -13.55 0.84 -2.77
C TYR A 246 -13.66 -0.54 -2.13
N PHE A 247 -14.85 -0.88 -1.69
CA PHE A 247 -15.09 -2.19 -1.11
C PHE A 247 -15.11 -3.26 -2.21
N LEU A 248 -14.28 -4.25 -2.05
CA LEU A 248 -14.16 -5.40 -2.95
C LEU A 248 -14.39 -6.68 -2.13
N ASN A 249 -15.40 -7.44 -2.49
CA ASN A 249 -15.70 -8.73 -1.89
C ASN A 249 -15.62 -9.80 -2.97
N GLU A 250 -14.75 -10.79 -2.78
CA GLU A 250 -14.60 -11.94 -3.66
C GLU A 250 -15.16 -13.18 -2.96
N ASP A 251 -16.08 -13.87 -3.59
CA ASP A 251 -16.63 -15.10 -3.05
C ASP A 251 -15.75 -16.33 -3.32
N ALA A 252 -16.13 -17.46 -2.75
CA ALA A 252 -15.39 -18.71 -2.90
C ALA A 252 -15.32 -19.24 -4.35
N ALA A 253 -16.14 -18.71 -5.26
CA ALA A 253 -16.10 -19.02 -6.69
C ALA A 253 -15.21 -18.06 -7.49
N GLY A 254 -14.55 -17.09 -6.82
CA GLY A 254 -13.76 -16.07 -7.45
C GLY A 254 -14.58 -14.96 -8.12
N ILE A 255 -15.87 -14.86 -7.79
CA ILE A 255 -16.73 -13.80 -8.31
C ILE A 255 -16.58 -12.57 -7.44
N ILE A 256 -16.25 -11.47 -8.06
CA ILE A 256 -16.09 -10.18 -7.39
C ILE A 256 -17.46 -9.52 -7.25
N HIS A 257 -17.86 -9.29 -6.01
CA HIS A 257 -19.07 -8.55 -5.65
C HIS A 257 -18.65 -7.13 -5.25
N PHE A 258 -19.33 -6.15 -5.83
CA PHE A 258 -19.01 -4.75 -5.60
C PHE A 258 -20.10 -4.11 -4.73
N GLU A 259 -20.21 -4.60 -3.55
CA GLU A 259 -21.02 -4.01 -2.50
C GLU A 259 -20.23 -2.88 -1.82
N GLY A 260 -20.88 -2.08 -1.05
CA GLY A 260 -20.26 -0.99 -0.34
C GLY A 260 -20.80 0.37 -0.72
N ASP A 261 -20.31 1.41 -0.07
CA ASP A 261 -20.93 2.72 -0.21
C ASP A 261 -20.33 3.58 -1.33
N HIS A 262 -19.16 3.24 -1.87
CA HIS A 262 -18.50 3.87 -3.03
C HIS A 262 -18.44 5.40 -2.96
N LYS A 263 -18.10 5.92 -1.80
CA LYS A 263 -17.99 7.36 -1.56
C LYS A 263 -16.55 7.86 -1.65
N VAL A 264 -16.42 9.15 -1.79
CA VAL A 264 -15.17 9.86 -1.56
C VAL A 264 -15.36 10.74 -0.33
N HIS A 265 -14.47 10.61 0.62
CA HIS A 265 -14.44 11.41 1.83
C HIS A 265 -13.31 12.43 1.82
N VAL A 266 -13.54 13.57 2.42
CA VAL A 266 -12.52 14.58 2.69
C VAL A 266 -12.40 14.76 4.20
N LEU A 267 -11.18 14.59 4.71
CA LEU A 267 -10.88 14.79 6.12
C LEU A 267 -10.01 16.03 6.28
N LYS A 268 -10.30 16.83 7.27
CA LYS A 268 -9.38 17.81 7.80
C LYS A 268 -8.34 17.08 8.64
N VAL A 269 -7.07 17.39 8.40
CA VAL A 269 -5.94 16.83 9.12
C VAL A 269 -5.31 17.94 9.96
N THR A 270 -5.04 17.64 11.21
CA THR A 270 -4.18 18.42 12.09
C THR A 270 -3.09 17.50 12.61
N HIS A 271 -2.16 18.02 13.41
CA HIS A 271 -1.11 17.20 14.00
C HIS A 271 -1.66 16.01 14.80
N ASP A 272 -2.80 16.17 15.50
CA ASP A 272 -3.32 15.15 16.41
C ASP A 272 -4.76 14.70 16.09
N THR A 273 -5.38 15.20 15.02
CA THR A 273 -6.77 14.85 14.72
C THR A 273 -7.04 14.66 13.24
N LEU A 274 -7.91 13.70 12.96
CA LEU A 274 -8.65 13.56 11.71
C LEU A 274 -10.11 13.94 11.96
N THR A 275 -10.69 14.76 11.08
CA THR A 275 -12.10 15.16 11.18
C THR A 275 -12.74 15.18 9.80
N GLU A 276 -13.81 14.42 9.61
CA GLU A 276 -14.52 14.38 8.34
C GLU A 276 -15.21 15.74 8.03
N ASP A 277 -15.03 16.27 6.82
CA ASP A 277 -15.81 17.39 6.31
C ASP A 277 -17.16 16.88 5.76
N LYS A 278 -18.14 16.80 6.62
CA LYS A 278 -19.50 16.34 6.30
C LYS A 278 -20.25 17.20 5.27
N ARG A 279 -19.71 18.37 4.89
CA ARG A 279 -20.27 19.20 3.81
C ARG A 279 -19.89 18.69 2.44
N PHE A 280 -18.73 18.02 2.32
CA PHE A 280 -18.34 17.35 1.09
C PHE A 280 -19.15 16.05 0.95
N LYS A 281 -19.76 15.88 -0.22
CA LYS A 281 -20.56 14.68 -0.53
C LYS A 281 -20.33 14.29 -1.97
N LEU A 282 -19.70 13.16 -2.17
CA LEU A 282 -19.52 12.57 -3.49
C LEU A 282 -19.76 11.06 -3.38
N ASP A 283 -20.87 10.61 -3.96
CA ASP A 283 -21.29 9.23 -4.00
C ASP A 283 -21.25 8.74 -5.44
N PHE A 284 -20.34 7.83 -5.74
CA PHE A 284 -20.14 7.27 -7.07
C PHE A 284 -21.28 6.35 -7.53
N ASN A 285 -22.14 5.92 -6.63
CA ASN A 285 -23.36 5.21 -7.03
C ASN A 285 -24.35 6.12 -7.77
N THR A 286 -24.28 7.44 -7.55
CA THR A 286 -25.26 8.40 -8.09
C THR A 286 -24.63 9.57 -8.86
N ALA A 287 -23.31 9.75 -8.80
CA ALA A 287 -22.63 10.92 -9.35
C ALA A 287 -22.65 11.00 -10.88
N PHE A 288 -22.76 9.88 -11.59
CA PHE A 288 -22.60 9.81 -13.03
C PHE A 288 -23.89 9.43 -13.74
N LYS A 289 -24.19 10.13 -14.85
CA LYS A 289 -25.33 9.81 -15.71
C LYS A 289 -25.20 8.46 -16.45
N THR A 290 -23.99 7.95 -16.55
CA THR A 290 -23.69 6.66 -17.19
C THR A 290 -23.95 5.45 -16.30
N GLY A 291 -24.30 5.68 -15.04
CA GLY A 291 -24.55 4.65 -14.04
C GLY A 291 -23.51 4.65 -12.92
N PRO A 292 -23.63 3.71 -11.97
CA PRO A 292 -22.73 3.59 -10.84
C PRO A 292 -21.27 3.37 -11.26
N ALA A 293 -20.35 3.94 -10.49
CA ALA A 293 -18.91 3.76 -10.63
C ALA A 293 -18.27 3.52 -9.26
N ARG A 294 -16.97 3.24 -9.24
CA ARG A 294 -16.24 2.94 -8.00
C ARG A 294 -14.97 3.77 -7.94
N PRO A 295 -14.76 4.57 -6.90
CA PRO A 295 -13.56 5.36 -6.73
C PRO A 295 -12.41 4.45 -6.25
N HIS A 296 -11.39 4.23 -7.07
CA HIS A 296 -10.25 3.39 -6.69
C HIS A 296 -9.02 4.23 -6.36
N GLY A 297 -8.37 4.81 -7.36
CA GLY A 297 -7.18 5.62 -7.17
C GLY A 297 -7.48 7.11 -7.06
N ILE A 298 -6.57 7.86 -6.41
CA ILE A 298 -6.66 9.31 -6.24
C ILE A 298 -5.33 9.95 -6.64
N ALA A 299 -5.43 11.10 -7.30
CA ALA A 299 -4.31 12.03 -7.44
C ALA A 299 -4.77 13.43 -7.04
N MET A 300 -3.95 14.14 -6.28
CA MET A 300 -4.15 15.54 -5.93
C MET A 300 -3.05 16.39 -6.52
N LYS A 301 -3.42 17.63 -6.93
CA LYS A 301 -2.48 18.61 -7.47
C LYS A 301 -2.38 19.79 -6.50
#